data_98adc5380811877954b3701e7374b9fd
#
_entry.id   98adc5380811877954b3701e7374b9fd
#
_cell.length_a   1.000
_cell.length_b   1.000
_cell.length_c   1.000
_cell.angle_alpha   90.00
_cell.angle_beta   90.00
_cell.angle_gamma   90.00
#
_symmetry.space_group_name_H-M   'P 1'
#
loop_
_entity.id
_entity.type
_entity.pdbx_description
1 polymer ?
#
loop_
_entity_poly.entity_id
_entity_poly.type
_entity_poly.pdbx_seq_one_letter_code
_entity_poly.pdbx_strand_id
1 'polypeptide(L)'
;VATETVSLTQVPEPGTAQEEQRGLLCSAGRSMFCITWEGFMKMCFDLPESVDLKEISFHEAWNKLYALAESYLIPRECGNCAYQEACNRCPAIHMQNAPLGHADRHICHRTRCMAAEGLIRWEEKNEV
;
A
#
# COMPACT_ATOMS: atom_id res chain seq x y z
N VAL A 1 -13.00 6.19 -13.98
CA VAL A 1 -12.89 7.51 -13.54
C VAL A 1 -11.66 8.13 -14.12
N ALA A 2 -11.80 9.33 -14.54
CA ALA A 2 -10.75 10.00 -15.27
C ALA A 2 -9.48 10.15 -14.49
N THR A 3 -9.55 9.90 -13.23
CA THR A 3 -8.39 10.11 -12.39
C THR A 3 -7.22 9.24 -12.76
N GLU A 4 -7.47 8.10 -13.36
CA GLU A 4 -6.35 7.24 -13.66
C GLU A 4 -5.41 7.88 -14.65
N THR A 5 -5.97 8.49 -15.66
CA THR A 5 -5.14 9.11 -16.65
C THR A 5 -4.35 10.25 -16.07
N VAL A 6 -5.01 11.04 -15.24
CA VAL A 6 -4.31 12.15 -14.63
C VAL A 6 -3.16 11.66 -13.82
N SER A 7 -3.39 10.62 -13.07
CA SER A 7 -2.35 10.09 -12.23
C SER A 7 -1.13 9.70 -13.02
N LEU A 8 -1.32 9.06 -14.14
CA LEU A 8 -0.18 8.61 -14.91
C LEU A 8 0.59 9.77 -15.51
N THR A 9 -0.11 10.80 -15.90
CA THR A 9 0.59 11.92 -16.49
C THR A 9 1.29 12.77 -15.47
N GLN A 10 1.00 12.55 -14.21
CA GLN A 10 1.62 13.34 -13.17
C GLN A 10 2.74 12.63 -12.48
N VAL A 11 3.27 11.60 -13.10
CA VAL A 11 4.44 10.96 -12.57
C VAL A 11 5.54 11.99 -12.49
N PRO A 12 6.30 11.99 -11.42
CA PRO A 12 7.32 13.00 -11.26
C PRO A 12 8.35 12.92 -12.35
N GLU A 13 8.93 14.05 -12.62
CA GLU A 13 9.97 14.04 -13.57
C GLU A 13 11.16 13.33 -13.06
N PRO A 14 11.89 12.71 -13.95
CA PRO A 14 13.12 12.09 -13.54
C PRO A 14 14.03 13.15 -12.95
N GLY A 15 14.68 12.80 -11.94
CA GLY A 15 15.62 13.70 -11.32
C GLY A 15 15.09 14.54 -10.25
N THR A 16 13.80 14.82 -10.27
CA THR A 16 13.28 15.49 -9.14
C THR A 16 12.82 14.54 -8.18
N ALA A 17 12.84 13.37 -8.53
CA ALA A 17 12.14 12.58 -7.79
C ALA A 17 12.69 12.02 -6.68
N GLN A 18 11.96 11.72 -5.85
CA GLN A 18 12.26 10.89 -4.88
C GLN A 18 12.28 9.54 -5.42
N GLU A 19 13.14 8.69 -4.96
CA GLU A 19 13.13 7.32 -5.35
C GLU A 19 11.81 6.71 -5.04
N GLU A 20 11.35 5.86 -5.93
CA GLU A 20 10.15 5.11 -5.66
C GLU A 20 10.41 4.16 -4.51
N GLN A 21 9.50 4.13 -3.58
CA GLN A 21 9.57 3.19 -2.49
C GLN A 21 8.59 2.07 -2.76
N ARG A 22 9.02 0.86 -2.47
CA ARG A 22 8.20 -0.30 -2.77
C ARG A 22 8.08 -1.18 -1.54
N GLY A 23 7.04 -1.98 -1.56
CA GLY A 23 6.74 -2.88 -0.47
C GLY A 23 5.46 -2.45 0.22
N LEU A 24 4.62 -3.41 0.53
CA LEU A 24 3.40 -3.09 1.25
C LEU A 24 3.74 -2.60 2.64
N LEU A 25 3.00 -1.63 3.09
CA LEU A 25 3.19 -1.07 4.42
C LEU A 25 2.30 -1.76 5.45
N CYS A 26 1.94 -2.99 5.18
CA CYS A 26 1.16 -3.81 6.11
C CYS A 26 1.69 -5.22 6.03
N SER A 27 1.07 -6.14 6.75
CA SER A 27 1.58 -7.49 6.84
C SER A 27 1.10 -8.42 5.73
N ALA A 28 0.27 -7.91 4.82
CA ALA A 28 -0.27 -8.75 3.75
C ALA A 28 0.86 -9.30 2.90
N GLY A 29 0.83 -10.60 2.66
CA GLY A 29 1.84 -11.26 1.86
C GLY A 29 3.14 -11.51 2.56
N ARG A 30 3.31 -10.99 3.77
CA ARG A 30 4.54 -11.22 4.51
C ARG A 30 4.31 -12.12 5.70
N SER A 31 3.35 -11.80 6.53
CA SER A 31 3.00 -12.66 7.66
C SER A 31 1.51 -12.95 7.69
N MET A 32 0.78 -12.53 6.66
CA MET A 32 -0.65 -12.72 6.60
C MET A 32 -1.03 -13.14 5.19
N PHE A 33 -1.96 -14.04 5.11
CA PHE A 33 -2.54 -14.45 3.84
C PHE A 33 -3.96 -14.90 4.10
N CYS A 34 -4.71 -15.11 3.03
CA CYS A 34 -6.01 -15.73 3.14
C CYS A 34 -6.21 -16.68 1.98
N ILE A 35 -7.08 -17.64 2.16
CA ILE A 35 -7.41 -18.60 1.12
C ILE A 35 -8.91 -18.55 0.95
N THR A 36 -9.34 -18.34 -0.29
CA THR A 36 -10.77 -18.28 -0.57
C THR A 36 -11.34 -19.69 -0.59
N TRP A 37 -12.66 -19.76 -0.49
CA TRP A 37 -13.29 -21.06 -0.51
C TRP A 37 -13.10 -21.78 -1.86
N GLU A 38 -12.77 -21.02 -2.89
CA GLU A 38 -12.52 -21.60 -4.20
C GLU A 38 -11.11 -22.14 -4.34
N GLY A 39 -10.25 -21.91 -3.37
CA GLY A 39 -8.90 -22.43 -3.44
C GLY A 39 -7.86 -21.45 -3.94
N PHE A 40 -8.15 -20.18 -3.91
CA PHE A 40 -7.17 -19.17 -4.29
C PHE A 40 -6.52 -18.56 -3.06
N MET A 41 -5.22 -18.38 -3.13
CA MET A 41 -4.48 -17.75 -2.06
C MET A 41 -4.26 -16.28 -2.39
N LYS A 42 -4.51 -15.42 -1.44
CA LYS A 42 -4.40 -13.98 -1.62
C LYS A 42 -3.62 -13.38 -0.48
N MET A 43 -2.96 -12.26 -0.75
CA MET A 43 -2.31 -11.52 0.32
C MET A 43 -3.33 -10.95 1.28
N CYS A 44 -4.46 -10.51 0.74
CA CYS A 44 -5.52 -9.86 1.49
C CYS A 44 -6.78 -9.97 0.65
N PHE A 45 -7.93 -10.10 1.31
CA PHE A 45 -9.19 -10.18 0.56
C PHE A 45 -9.44 -8.94 -0.28
N ASP A 46 -8.89 -7.80 0.15
CA ASP A 46 -9.18 -6.55 -0.53
C ASP A 46 -8.20 -6.22 -1.64
N LEU A 47 -7.19 -7.03 -1.83
CA LEU A 47 -6.25 -6.83 -2.92
C LEU A 47 -6.56 -7.80 -4.05
N PRO A 48 -6.29 -7.39 -5.29
CA PRO A 48 -6.79 -8.17 -6.43
C PRO A 48 -6.00 -9.44 -6.75
N GLU A 49 -4.75 -9.52 -6.33
CA GLU A 49 -3.93 -10.65 -6.76
C GLU A 49 -4.34 -11.93 -6.07
N SER A 50 -4.35 -13.00 -6.81
CA SER A 50 -4.65 -14.30 -6.25
C SER A 50 -3.85 -15.37 -7.01
N VAL A 51 -3.61 -16.49 -6.35
CA VAL A 51 -2.88 -17.59 -6.92
C VAL A 51 -3.69 -18.85 -6.71
N ASP A 52 -3.82 -19.64 -7.76
CA ASP A 52 -4.65 -20.84 -7.72
C ASP A 52 -3.88 -21.98 -7.07
N LEU A 53 -4.30 -22.37 -5.86
CA LEU A 53 -3.63 -23.43 -5.14
C LEU A 53 -3.89 -24.80 -5.73
N LYS A 54 -4.79 -24.89 -6.69
CA LYS A 54 -4.99 -26.16 -7.37
C LYS A 54 -3.90 -26.41 -8.41
N GLU A 55 -3.16 -25.36 -8.77
CA GLU A 55 -2.15 -25.49 -9.81
C GLU A 55 -0.74 -25.43 -9.30
N ILE A 56 -0.50 -24.83 -8.16
CA ILE A 56 0.85 -24.80 -7.61
C ILE A 56 0.77 -25.04 -6.12
N SER A 57 1.91 -25.36 -5.53
CA SER A 57 1.95 -25.67 -4.13
C SER A 57 1.75 -24.44 -3.28
N PHE A 58 1.39 -24.65 -2.03
CA PHE A 58 1.26 -23.56 -1.08
C PHE A 58 2.56 -22.77 -0.98
N HIS A 59 3.67 -23.48 -0.94
CA HIS A 59 4.97 -22.83 -0.79
C HIS A 59 5.28 -21.93 -1.98
N GLU A 60 5.01 -22.42 -3.18
CA GLU A 60 5.22 -21.61 -4.37
C GLU A 60 4.30 -20.41 -4.39
N ALA A 61 3.05 -20.62 -4.00
CA ALA A 61 2.08 -19.53 -3.97
C ALA A 61 2.50 -18.46 -2.97
N TRP A 62 2.96 -18.89 -1.81
CA TRP A 62 3.41 -17.96 -0.79
C TRP A 62 4.57 -17.12 -1.30
N ASN A 63 5.53 -17.77 -1.96
CA ASN A 63 6.67 -17.05 -2.50
C ASN A 63 6.27 -16.06 -3.57
N LYS A 64 5.30 -16.41 -4.40
CA LYS A 64 4.83 -15.47 -5.40
C LYS A 64 4.16 -14.26 -4.78
N LEU A 65 3.33 -14.48 -3.78
CA LEU A 65 2.66 -13.37 -3.13
C LEU A 65 3.63 -12.50 -2.34
N TYR A 66 4.62 -13.12 -1.73
CA TYR A 66 5.64 -12.34 -1.04
C TYR A 66 6.35 -11.41 -2.02
N ALA A 67 6.71 -11.93 -3.18
CA ALA A 67 7.39 -11.10 -4.17
C ALA A 67 6.49 -9.96 -4.65
N LEU A 68 5.20 -10.24 -4.83
CA LEU A 68 4.26 -9.19 -5.20
C LEU A 68 4.16 -8.13 -4.12
N ALA A 69 4.11 -8.57 -2.87
CA ALA A 69 4.03 -7.62 -1.77
C ALA A 69 5.24 -6.69 -1.74
N GLU A 70 6.41 -7.23 -2.05
CA GLU A 70 7.60 -6.42 -2.05
C GLU A 70 7.66 -5.46 -3.22
N SER A 71 6.87 -5.70 -4.25
CA SER A 71 6.91 -4.88 -5.44
C SER A 71 5.85 -3.79 -5.46
N TYR A 72 4.93 -3.77 -4.51
CA TYR A 72 3.89 -2.75 -4.51
C TYR A 72 4.51 -1.37 -4.35
N LEU A 73 3.98 -0.42 -5.10
CA LEU A 73 4.42 0.96 -4.96
C LEU A 73 3.78 1.59 -3.74
N ILE A 74 4.60 2.25 -2.96
CA ILE A 74 4.09 3.04 -1.86
C ILE A 74 3.63 4.37 -2.43
N PRO A 75 2.45 4.87 -2.05
CA PRO A 75 2.00 6.15 -2.58
C PRO A 75 3.04 7.23 -2.34
N ARG A 76 3.23 8.08 -3.33
CA ARG A 76 4.27 9.09 -3.27
C ARG A 76 4.19 9.95 -2.03
N GLU A 77 2.97 10.30 -1.66
CA GLU A 77 2.78 11.18 -0.52
C GLU A 77 3.16 10.51 0.79
N CYS A 78 3.21 9.19 0.80
CA CYS A 78 3.50 8.47 2.03
C CYS A 78 4.98 8.28 2.29
N GLY A 79 5.79 8.41 1.26
CA GLY A 79 7.20 8.06 1.37
C GLY A 79 7.95 8.87 2.40
N ASN A 80 7.67 10.16 2.46
CA ASN A 80 8.33 11.05 3.41
C ASN A 80 7.36 11.65 4.40
N CYS A 81 6.23 11.02 4.60
CA CYS A 81 5.22 11.57 5.47
C CYS A 81 5.60 11.38 6.93
N ALA A 82 5.45 12.43 7.72
CA ALA A 82 5.80 12.37 9.13
C ALA A 82 4.92 11.39 9.88
N TYR A 83 3.73 11.12 9.38
CA TYR A 83 2.79 10.24 10.07
C TYR A 83 2.87 8.80 9.59
N GLN A 84 3.85 8.48 8.77
CA GLN A 84 3.85 7.19 8.07
C GLN A 84 3.69 6.00 9.00
N GLU A 85 4.33 6.05 10.15
CA GLU A 85 4.31 4.89 11.03
C GLU A 85 3.06 4.79 11.86
N ALA A 86 2.30 5.86 11.97
CA ALA A 86 1.07 5.84 12.75
C ALA A 86 -0.18 5.78 11.89
N CYS A 87 -0.03 5.96 10.60
CA CYS A 87 -1.17 6.07 9.71
C CYS A 87 -1.69 4.71 9.29
N ASN A 88 -2.98 4.64 9.03
CA ASN A 88 -3.55 3.45 8.41
C ASN A 88 -3.18 3.47 6.94
N ARG A 89 -2.22 2.64 6.58
CA ARG A 89 -1.64 2.66 5.24
C ARG A 89 -2.16 1.53 4.38
N CYS A 90 -3.44 1.28 4.44
CA CYS A 90 -4.03 0.17 3.70
C CYS A 90 -3.94 0.43 2.20
N PRO A 91 -3.19 -0.35 1.47
CA PRO A 91 -3.04 -0.12 0.03
C PRO A 91 -4.34 -0.30 -0.73
N ALA A 92 -5.22 -1.17 -0.25
CA ALA A 92 -6.48 -1.38 -0.95
C ALA A 92 -7.35 -0.12 -0.91
N ILE A 93 -7.34 0.57 0.21
CA ILE A 93 -8.12 1.78 0.30
C ILE A 93 -7.56 2.85 -0.63
N HIS A 94 -6.25 2.99 -0.65
CA HIS A 94 -5.64 3.96 -1.54
C HIS A 94 -5.95 3.63 -2.99
N MET A 95 -5.84 2.36 -3.36
CA MET A 95 -6.07 1.97 -4.74
C MET A 95 -7.51 2.20 -5.17
N GLN A 96 -8.44 2.10 -4.25
CA GLN A 96 -9.84 2.27 -4.59
C GLN A 96 -10.23 3.73 -4.72
N ASN A 97 -9.56 4.61 -4.03
CA ASN A 97 -10.02 5.98 -3.89
C ASN A 97 -9.07 7.04 -4.42
N ALA A 98 -7.94 6.64 -4.94
CA ALA A 98 -6.96 7.60 -5.41
C ALA A 98 -6.35 7.13 -6.72
N PRO A 99 -5.78 8.03 -7.49
CA PRO A 99 -5.08 7.63 -8.71
C PRO A 99 -3.89 6.73 -8.38
N LEU A 100 -3.51 5.94 -9.35
CA LEU A 100 -2.42 5.01 -9.17
C LEU A 100 -1.17 5.73 -8.70
N GLY A 101 -0.57 5.20 -7.67
CA GLY A 101 0.66 5.77 -7.13
C GLY A 101 0.47 6.91 -6.17
N HIS A 102 -0.78 7.26 -5.86
CA HIS A 102 -1.07 8.37 -4.98
C HIS A 102 -1.87 7.92 -3.78
N ALA A 103 -1.81 8.70 -2.72
CA ALA A 103 -2.53 8.38 -1.50
C ALA A 103 -3.94 8.93 -1.55
N ASP A 104 -4.83 8.25 -0.84
CA ASP A 104 -6.19 8.74 -0.63
C ASP A 104 -6.11 9.88 0.38
N ARG A 105 -6.42 11.07 -0.06
CA ARG A 105 -6.27 12.25 0.77
C ARG A 105 -7.18 12.25 1.99
N HIS A 106 -8.29 11.52 1.91
CA HIS A 106 -9.15 11.41 3.08
C HIS A 106 -8.45 10.67 4.21
N ILE A 107 -7.63 9.68 3.85
CA ILE A 107 -6.84 8.97 4.86
C ILE A 107 -5.82 9.91 5.47
N CYS A 108 -5.17 10.72 4.65
CA CYS A 108 -4.19 11.67 5.15
C CYS A 108 -4.85 12.65 6.12
N HIS A 109 -6.00 13.17 5.74
CA HIS A 109 -6.71 14.12 6.58
C HIS A 109 -7.12 13.49 7.90
N ARG A 110 -7.67 12.28 7.82
CA ARG A 110 -8.11 11.61 9.04
C ARG A 110 -6.94 11.39 10.00
N THR A 111 -5.81 10.98 9.45
CA THR A 111 -4.65 10.73 10.30
C THR A 111 -4.20 11.99 11.01
N ARG A 112 -4.19 13.11 10.30
CA ARG A 112 -3.81 14.37 10.91
C ARG A 112 -4.78 14.79 11.99
N CYS A 113 -6.06 14.58 11.76
CA CYS A 113 -7.06 14.88 12.77
C CYS A 113 -6.87 14.01 14.01
N MET A 114 -6.60 12.74 13.79
CA MET A 114 -6.41 11.84 14.93
C MET A 114 -5.16 12.21 15.71
N ALA A 115 -4.13 12.64 15.03
CA ALA A 115 -2.92 13.07 15.71
C ALA A 115 -3.17 14.35 16.52
N ALA A 116 -3.94 15.27 15.94
CA ALA A 116 -4.24 16.51 16.64
C ALA A 116 -5.07 16.28 17.88
N GLU A 117 -5.92 15.25 17.85
CA GLU A 117 -6.76 14.93 19.00
C GLU A 117 -6.07 14.02 19.99
N GLY A 118 -4.83 13.62 19.72
CA GLY A 118 -4.13 12.74 20.62
C GLY A 118 -4.56 11.30 20.55
N LEU A 119 -5.26 10.92 19.50
CA LEU A 119 -5.77 9.56 19.41
C LEU A 119 -4.76 8.57 18.89
N ILE A 120 -3.71 9.05 18.24
CA ILE A 120 -2.63 8.19 17.80
C ILE A 120 -1.32 8.82 18.22
N ARG A 121 -0.32 7.97 18.40
CA ARG A 121 0.99 8.44 18.75
C ARG A 121 1.83 8.51 17.51
N TRP A 122 2.58 9.58 17.38
CA TRP A 122 3.55 9.70 16.31
C TRP A 122 4.63 10.64 16.77
N GLU A 123 5.80 10.47 16.18
CA GLU A 123 6.90 11.35 16.50
C GLU A 123 7.39 11.95 15.21
N GLU A 124 7.52 13.25 15.24
CA GLU A 124 8.02 13.95 14.09
C GLU A 124 9.46 13.54 13.88
N LYS A 125 9.78 13.15 12.66
CA LYS A 125 11.14 12.77 12.38
C LYS A 125 11.92 13.99 12.14
N ASN A 126 12.87 14.16 12.92
CA ASN A 126 13.64 15.32 12.76
C ASN A 126 14.71 15.06 11.89
N GLU A 127 14.83 15.11 11.56
CA GLU A 127 15.57 15.09 11.04
C GLU A 127 16.52 15.29 10.89
N VAL A 128 16.93 15.45 11.06
CA VAL A 128 17.80 15.66 11.05
C VAL A 128 18.40 15.47 10.69
#